data_3e08ef272e6dc2fe220006df30b5c19b
#
_entry.id   3e08ef272e6dc2fe220006df30b5c19b
#
_cell.length_a   1.000
_cell.length_b   1.000
_cell.length_c   1.000
_cell.angle_alpha   90.00
_cell.angle_beta   90.00
_cell.angle_gamma   90.00
#
_symmetry.space_group_name_H-M   'P 1'
#
loop_
_entity.id
_entity.type
_entity.pdbx_description
1 polymer ?
#
loop_
_entity_poly.entity_id
_entity_poly.type
_entity_poly.pdbx_seq_one_letter_code
_entity_poly.pdbx_strand_id
1 'polypeptide(L)'
;MLRLHNKKEIDIKGGKFTLSQRNELGDLLSSDKTDVEKFEGVFEILYSFKPSPLEYKLLMNIFNRTIDGLNHWFKSERDLLHYDYDADELAAGIKEYSEKIGSLGTVLAIAKTFGKDPDEILKWEYGKVFGILLNDLESAKYRERYDKVLQRKFKIKT
;
A
#
# COMPACT_ATOMS: atom_id res chain seq x y z
N MET A 1 -26.46 -4.60 -20.93
CA MET A 1 -26.69 -4.95 -19.54
C MET A 1 -25.69 -6.01 -19.12
N LEU A 2 -24.83 -5.64 -18.25
CA LEU A 2 -24.12 -6.37 -17.19
C LEU A 2 -22.83 -7.12 -17.57
N ARG A 3 -21.77 -6.34 -17.83
CA ARG A 3 -20.39 -6.89 -17.79
C ARG A 3 -19.96 -7.36 -16.40
N LEU A 4 -20.62 -6.90 -15.33
CA LEU A 4 -20.37 -7.32 -13.94
C LEU A 4 -21.12 -8.59 -13.50
N HIS A 5 -22.08 -9.10 -14.27
CA HIS A 5 -22.92 -10.23 -13.84
C HIS A 5 -22.13 -11.51 -13.47
N ASN A 6 -20.88 -11.63 -13.93
CA ASN A 6 -20.01 -12.77 -13.63
C ASN A 6 -18.72 -12.40 -12.87
N LYS A 7 -18.52 -11.13 -12.48
CA LYS A 7 -17.33 -10.74 -11.69
C LYS A 7 -17.74 -10.52 -10.25
N LYS A 8 -17.19 -11.34 -9.36
CA LYS A 8 -17.36 -11.17 -7.92
C LYS A 8 -16.79 -9.82 -7.52
N GLU A 9 -17.50 -9.07 -6.67
CA GLU A 9 -16.98 -7.83 -6.10
C GLU A 9 -15.69 -8.13 -5.33
N ILE A 10 -14.67 -7.30 -5.56
CA ILE A 10 -13.38 -7.44 -4.89
C ILE A 10 -13.54 -6.91 -3.46
N ASP A 11 -13.13 -7.70 -2.47
CA ASP A 11 -13.10 -7.30 -1.07
C ASP A 11 -11.91 -6.38 -0.80
N ILE A 12 -12.08 -5.09 -1.12
CA ILE A 12 -11.05 -4.08 -0.92
C ILE A 12 -10.70 -3.94 0.56
N LYS A 13 -11.70 -3.91 1.44
CA LYS A 13 -11.49 -3.75 2.88
C LYS A 13 -10.72 -4.93 3.48
N GLY A 14 -10.94 -6.14 2.96
CA GLY A 14 -10.17 -7.32 3.33
C GLY A 14 -8.81 -7.45 2.64
N GLY A 15 -8.39 -6.47 1.85
CA GLY A 15 -7.08 -6.45 1.16
C GLY A 15 -6.96 -7.44 0.01
N LYS A 16 -8.10 -7.83 -0.61
CA LYS A 16 -8.15 -8.83 -1.70
C LYS A 16 -7.88 -8.25 -3.09
N PHE A 17 -7.14 -7.17 -3.17
CA PHE A 17 -6.60 -6.58 -4.39
C PHE A 17 -5.06 -6.64 -4.36
N THR A 18 -4.42 -6.52 -5.52
CA THR A 18 -2.97 -6.71 -5.60
C THR A 18 -2.19 -5.45 -5.21
N LEU A 19 -0.90 -5.61 -4.90
CA LEU A 19 0.01 -4.49 -4.66
C LEU A 19 0.09 -3.56 -5.90
N SER A 20 0.10 -4.12 -7.13
CA SER A 20 0.04 -3.31 -8.35
C SER A 20 -1.22 -2.45 -8.39
N GLN A 21 -2.38 -3.06 -8.18
CA GLN A 21 -3.66 -2.33 -8.15
C GLN A 21 -3.69 -1.25 -7.06
N ARG A 22 -3.09 -1.52 -5.87
CA ARG A 22 -2.96 -0.52 -4.81
C ARG A 22 -2.17 0.70 -5.29
N ASN A 23 -1.03 0.49 -5.95
CA ASN A 23 -0.20 1.58 -6.45
C ASN A 23 -0.92 2.38 -7.54
N GLU A 24 -1.47 1.69 -8.54
CA GLU A 24 -2.23 2.31 -9.63
C GLU A 24 -3.44 3.12 -9.13
N LEU A 25 -4.16 2.61 -8.12
CA LEU A 25 -5.28 3.32 -7.49
C LEU A 25 -4.80 4.55 -6.68
N GLY A 26 -3.66 4.44 -6.00
CA GLY A 26 -3.05 5.58 -5.30
C GLY A 26 -2.70 6.71 -6.26
N ASP A 27 -2.03 6.39 -7.36
CA ASP A 27 -1.66 7.34 -8.41
C ASP A 27 -2.89 7.95 -9.08
N LEU A 28 -3.90 7.13 -9.40
CA LEU A 28 -5.14 7.59 -9.99
C LEU A 28 -5.88 8.61 -9.10
N LEU A 29 -6.04 8.27 -7.81
CA LEU A 29 -6.82 9.10 -6.88
C LEU A 29 -6.10 10.40 -6.52
N SER A 30 -4.76 10.42 -6.52
CA SER A 30 -3.95 11.62 -6.28
C SER A 30 -3.74 12.50 -7.52
N SER A 31 -4.10 12.01 -8.71
CA SER A 31 -3.93 12.75 -9.97
C SER A 31 -4.95 13.89 -10.12
N ASP A 32 -4.66 14.81 -11.06
CA ASP A 32 -5.55 15.94 -11.43
C ASP A 32 -6.73 15.52 -12.33
N LYS A 33 -6.96 14.23 -12.50
CA LYS A 33 -8.07 13.70 -13.30
C LYS A 33 -9.43 14.11 -12.72
N THR A 34 -10.42 14.24 -13.58
CA THR A 34 -11.80 14.52 -13.20
C THR A 34 -12.40 13.37 -12.40
N ASP A 35 -13.47 13.64 -11.65
CA ASP A 35 -14.19 12.60 -10.88
C ASP A 35 -14.70 11.47 -11.78
N VAL A 36 -15.11 11.80 -13.01
CA VAL A 36 -15.54 10.80 -14.01
C VAL A 36 -14.39 9.90 -14.42
N GLU A 37 -13.23 10.47 -14.73
CA GLU A 37 -12.04 9.69 -15.10
C GLU A 37 -11.53 8.83 -13.94
N LYS A 38 -11.61 9.35 -12.70
CA LYS A 38 -11.29 8.56 -11.49
C LYS A 38 -12.27 7.42 -11.30
N PHE A 39 -13.59 7.67 -11.47
CA PHE A 39 -14.61 6.63 -11.42
C PHE A 39 -14.34 5.53 -12.45
N GLU A 40 -14.15 5.90 -13.71
CA GLU A 40 -13.86 4.95 -14.79
C GLU A 40 -12.56 4.17 -14.53
N GLY A 41 -11.50 4.86 -14.13
CA GLY A 41 -10.18 4.27 -13.85
C GLY A 41 -10.20 3.26 -12.71
N VAL A 42 -10.99 3.48 -11.66
CA VAL A 42 -11.15 2.49 -10.58
C VAL A 42 -11.70 1.17 -11.12
N PHE A 43 -12.71 1.22 -12.01
CA PHE A 43 -13.27 0.00 -12.61
C PHE A 43 -12.31 -0.63 -13.61
N GLU A 44 -11.55 0.15 -14.34
CA GLU A 44 -10.53 -0.36 -15.26
C GLU A 44 -9.43 -1.12 -14.53
N ILE A 45 -8.89 -0.55 -13.43
CA ILE A 45 -7.84 -1.18 -12.63
C ILE A 45 -8.33 -2.44 -11.93
N LEU A 46 -9.49 -2.39 -11.28
CA LEU A 46 -9.97 -3.50 -10.45
C LEU A 46 -10.68 -4.60 -11.24
N TYR A 47 -11.41 -4.22 -12.27
CA TYR A 47 -12.32 -5.13 -12.97
C TYR A 47 -12.01 -5.28 -14.46
N SER A 48 -11.00 -4.58 -14.97
CA SER A 48 -10.57 -4.61 -16.38
C SER A 48 -11.70 -4.26 -17.34
N PHE A 49 -12.53 -3.27 -16.99
CA PHE A 49 -13.50 -2.70 -17.90
C PHE A 49 -13.74 -1.22 -17.60
N LYS A 50 -14.07 -0.46 -18.64
CA LYS A 50 -14.43 0.96 -18.53
C LYS A 50 -15.97 1.07 -18.57
N PRO A 51 -16.61 1.63 -17.50
CA PRO A 51 -18.03 1.84 -17.45
C PRO A 51 -18.50 2.82 -18.53
N SER A 52 -19.67 2.59 -19.09
CA SER A 52 -20.36 3.59 -19.91
C SER A 52 -21.16 4.56 -19.03
N PRO A 53 -21.46 5.78 -19.49
CA PRO A 53 -22.26 6.76 -18.72
C PRO A 53 -23.60 6.21 -18.24
N LEU A 54 -24.21 5.29 -18.96
CA LEU A 54 -25.49 4.65 -18.59
C LEU A 54 -25.36 3.72 -17.38
N GLU A 55 -24.14 3.24 -17.08
CA GLU A 55 -23.86 2.31 -15.97
C GLU A 55 -23.47 3.03 -14.69
N TYR A 56 -23.10 4.31 -14.72
CA TYR A 56 -22.57 5.05 -13.56
C TYR A 56 -23.49 4.96 -12.33
N LYS A 57 -24.81 5.20 -12.53
CA LYS A 57 -25.76 5.15 -11.43
C LYS A 57 -25.82 3.78 -10.76
N LEU A 58 -25.70 2.70 -11.54
CA LEU A 58 -25.72 1.33 -11.03
C LEU A 58 -24.45 0.96 -10.29
N LEU A 59 -23.30 1.51 -10.73
CA LEU A 59 -21.99 1.19 -10.20
C LEU A 59 -21.56 2.09 -9.03
N MET A 60 -22.29 3.18 -8.78
CA MET A 60 -21.94 4.17 -7.75
C MET A 60 -21.79 3.54 -6.34
N ASN A 61 -22.65 2.59 -5.98
CA ASN A 61 -22.54 1.93 -4.66
C ASN A 61 -21.26 1.08 -4.54
N ILE A 62 -20.85 0.42 -5.63
CA ILE A 62 -19.61 -0.35 -5.66
C ILE A 62 -18.42 0.61 -5.57
N PHE A 63 -18.47 1.70 -6.34
CA PHE A 63 -17.44 2.73 -6.30
C PHE A 63 -17.26 3.31 -4.89
N ASN A 64 -18.34 3.74 -4.23
CA ASN A 64 -18.27 4.31 -2.90
C ASN A 64 -17.68 3.33 -1.88
N ARG A 65 -18.11 2.06 -1.87
CA ARG A 65 -17.51 1.02 -1.02
C ARG A 65 -16.03 0.77 -1.31
N THR A 66 -15.65 0.85 -2.59
CA THR A 66 -14.25 0.74 -3.00
C THR A 66 -13.43 1.90 -2.44
N ILE A 67 -13.91 3.14 -2.59
CA ILE A 67 -13.24 4.33 -2.06
C ILE A 67 -13.13 4.28 -0.53
N ASP A 68 -14.19 3.88 0.16
CA ASP A 68 -14.17 3.71 1.62
C ASP A 68 -13.14 2.66 2.07
N GLY A 69 -13.06 1.54 1.35
CA GLY A 69 -12.07 0.50 1.61
C GLY A 69 -10.63 0.97 1.35
N LEU A 70 -10.39 1.72 0.26
CA LEU A 70 -9.08 2.31 -0.04
C LEU A 70 -8.68 3.36 0.99
N ASN A 71 -9.59 4.23 1.40
CA ASN A 71 -9.35 5.23 2.44
C ASN A 71 -8.99 4.56 3.78
N HIS A 72 -9.61 3.43 4.12
CA HIS A 72 -9.23 2.63 5.28
C HIS A 72 -7.77 2.17 5.18
N TRP A 73 -7.33 1.64 4.03
CA TRP A 73 -5.95 1.21 3.83
C TRP A 73 -4.96 2.37 3.86
N PHE A 74 -5.22 3.46 3.15
CA PHE A 74 -4.35 4.64 3.15
C PHE A 74 -4.21 5.27 4.54
N LYS A 75 -5.29 5.24 5.33
CA LYS A 75 -5.23 5.66 6.73
C LYS A 75 -4.37 4.69 7.55
N SER A 76 -4.57 3.39 7.40
CA SER A 76 -3.79 2.37 8.12
C SER A 76 -2.31 2.43 7.77
N GLU A 77 -1.95 2.67 6.51
CA GLU A 77 -0.56 2.89 6.08
C GLU A 77 0.05 4.07 6.82
N ARG A 78 -0.62 5.22 6.80
CA ARG A 78 -0.14 6.43 7.46
C ARG A 78 -0.01 6.27 8.97
N ASP A 79 -0.97 5.61 9.60
CA ASP A 79 -1.03 5.50 11.06
C ASP A 79 -0.12 4.38 11.61
N LEU A 80 0.06 3.28 10.87
CA LEU A 80 0.74 2.07 11.35
C LEU A 80 2.10 1.83 10.71
N LEU A 81 2.33 2.28 9.46
CA LEU A 81 3.62 2.14 8.77
C LEU A 81 4.48 3.39 8.86
N HIS A 82 4.10 4.37 9.70
CA HIS A 82 4.90 5.56 9.90
C HIS A 82 6.22 5.21 10.58
N TYR A 83 7.32 5.72 10.03
CA TYR A 83 8.67 5.62 10.58
C TYR A 83 9.21 7.04 10.76
N ASP A 84 9.62 7.36 11.98
CA ASP A 84 10.27 8.63 12.31
C ASP A 84 11.77 8.49 12.02
N TYR A 85 12.24 9.13 10.97
CA TYR A 85 13.66 9.19 10.64
C TYR A 85 14.43 9.96 11.70
N ASP A 86 15.58 9.43 12.12
CA ASP A 86 16.48 10.15 13.01
C ASP A 86 17.26 11.26 12.28
N ALA A 87 18.02 12.06 13.05
CA ALA A 87 18.77 13.18 12.51
C ALA A 87 19.86 12.75 11.51
N ASP A 88 20.49 11.60 11.73
CA ASP A 88 21.56 11.09 10.89
C ASP A 88 20.99 10.53 9.57
N GLU A 89 19.86 9.84 9.61
CA GLU A 89 19.14 9.40 8.44
C GLU A 89 18.66 10.57 7.57
N LEU A 90 18.14 11.63 8.22
CA LEU A 90 17.74 12.84 7.53
C LEU A 90 18.93 13.56 6.89
N ALA A 91 20.06 13.64 7.59
CA ALA A 91 21.30 14.21 7.05
C ALA A 91 21.89 13.38 5.91
N ALA A 92 21.68 12.07 5.91
CA ALA A 92 22.08 11.16 4.85
C ALA A 92 21.16 11.21 3.61
N GLY A 93 20.07 11.99 3.62
CA GLY A 93 19.19 12.19 2.47
C GLY A 93 18.16 11.08 2.29
N ILE A 94 17.68 10.44 3.38
CA ILE A 94 16.70 9.35 3.31
C ILE A 94 15.38 9.79 2.65
N LYS A 95 14.99 11.06 2.79
CA LYS A 95 13.77 11.58 2.17
C LYS A 95 13.86 11.60 0.66
N GLU A 96 14.93 12.17 0.14
CA GLU A 96 15.20 12.23 -1.31
C GLU A 96 15.33 10.82 -1.89
N TYR A 97 15.97 9.91 -1.17
CA TYR A 97 16.03 8.50 -1.55
C TYR A 97 14.65 7.87 -1.63
N SER A 98 13.83 8.04 -0.57
CA SER A 98 12.47 7.48 -0.49
C SER A 98 11.54 8.04 -1.56
N GLU A 99 11.60 9.34 -1.85
CA GLU A 99 10.84 9.98 -2.90
C GLU A 99 11.24 9.45 -4.30
N LYS A 100 12.53 9.26 -4.53
CA LYS A 100 13.06 8.78 -5.80
C LYS A 100 12.74 7.31 -6.07
N ILE A 101 12.79 6.48 -5.04
CA ILE A 101 12.56 5.02 -5.15
C ILE A 101 11.07 4.69 -5.05
N GLY A 102 10.32 5.44 -4.23
CA GLY A 102 8.88 5.26 -4.07
C GLY A 102 8.48 3.83 -3.72
N SER A 103 7.37 3.38 -4.30
CA SER A 103 6.86 2.01 -4.07
C SER A 103 7.77 0.90 -4.58
N LEU A 104 8.68 1.20 -5.52
CA LEU A 104 9.65 0.23 -6.04
C LEU A 104 10.57 -0.30 -4.93
N GLY A 105 10.98 0.55 -3.98
CA GLY A 105 11.81 0.15 -2.84
C GLY A 105 11.16 -0.96 -2.02
N THR A 106 9.88 -0.83 -1.74
CA THR A 106 9.09 -1.85 -1.03
C THR A 106 9.04 -3.17 -1.80
N VAL A 107 8.76 -3.10 -3.11
CA VAL A 107 8.71 -4.29 -3.97
C VAL A 107 10.04 -5.03 -3.97
N LEU A 108 11.15 -4.30 -4.17
CA LEU A 108 12.50 -4.88 -4.21
C LEU A 108 12.93 -5.48 -2.85
N ALA A 109 12.60 -4.82 -1.74
CA ALA A 109 12.91 -5.32 -0.41
C ALA A 109 12.19 -6.64 -0.12
N ILE A 110 10.89 -6.73 -0.43
CA ILE A 110 10.10 -7.95 -0.26
C ILE A 110 10.61 -9.04 -1.21
N ALA A 111 10.84 -8.71 -2.48
CA ALA A 111 11.37 -9.64 -3.47
C ALA A 111 12.69 -10.27 -3.01
N LYS A 112 13.61 -9.46 -2.51
CA LYS A 112 14.90 -9.92 -1.93
C LYS A 112 14.69 -10.81 -0.71
N THR A 113 13.81 -10.44 0.22
CA THR A 113 13.56 -11.20 1.45
C THR A 113 12.99 -12.58 1.17
N PHE A 114 12.12 -12.70 0.18
CA PHE A 114 11.44 -13.96 -0.15
C PHE A 114 12.07 -14.72 -1.32
N GLY A 115 13.15 -14.20 -1.92
CA GLY A 115 13.80 -14.82 -3.09
C GLY A 115 12.86 -14.91 -4.31
N LYS A 116 12.04 -13.86 -4.51
CA LYS A 116 11.01 -13.81 -5.55
C LYS A 116 11.33 -12.75 -6.60
N ASP A 117 10.73 -12.90 -7.78
CA ASP A 117 10.76 -11.87 -8.80
C ASP A 117 9.91 -10.67 -8.36
N PRO A 118 10.38 -9.42 -8.61
CA PRO A 118 9.59 -8.22 -8.32
C PRO A 118 8.19 -8.23 -8.95
N ASP A 119 8.05 -8.75 -10.17
CA ASP A 119 6.75 -8.86 -10.85
C ASP A 119 5.81 -9.87 -10.19
N GLU A 120 6.35 -10.87 -9.48
CA GLU A 120 5.56 -11.78 -8.67
C GLU A 120 5.02 -11.08 -7.42
N ILE A 121 5.84 -10.23 -6.77
CA ILE A 121 5.42 -9.46 -5.59
C ILE A 121 4.28 -8.48 -5.92
N LEU A 122 4.34 -7.84 -7.08
CA LEU A 122 3.28 -6.92 -7.54
C LEU A 122 1.90 -7.60 -7.65
N LYS A 123 1.87 -8.93 -7.84
CA LYS A 123 0.64 -9.73 -7.93
C LYS A 123 0.12 -10.22 -6.57
N TRP A 124 0.88 -10.03 -5.49
CA TRP A 124 0.44 -10.45 -4.16
C TRP A 124 -0.74 -9.63 -3.67
N GLU A 125 -1.64 -10.27 -2.91
CA GLU A 125 -2.74 -9.58 -2.23
C GLU A 125 -2.18 -8.51 -1.30
N TYR A 126 -2.73 -7.30 -1.39
CA TYR A 126 -2.21 -6.15 -0.65
C TYR A 126 -2.28 -6.35 0.88
N GLY A 127 -3.34 -6.99 1.39
CA GLY A 127 -3.43 -7.33 2.81
C GLY A 127 -2.26 -8.17 3.32
N LYS A 128 -1.75 -9.10 2.50
CA LYS A 128 -0.53 -9.88 2.83
C LYS A 128 0.70 -8.99 2.85
N VAL A 129 0.88 -8.14 1.85
CA VAL A 129 2.01 -7.22 1.76
C VAL A 129 2.04 -6.28 2.96
N PHE A 130 0.90 -5.67 3.30
CA PHE A 130 0.76 -4.81 4.47
C PHE A 130 1.14 -5.51 5.77
N GLY A 131 0.69 -6.76 5.96
CA GLY A 131 1.06 -7.56 7.13
C GLY A 131 2.57 -7.81 7.24
N ILE A 132 3.26 -8.03 6.11
CA ILE A 132 4.73 -8.17 6.08
C ILE A 132 5.39 -6.86 6.50
N LEU A 133 5.01 -5.73 5.90
CA LEU A 133 5.58 -4.42 6.21
C LEU A 133 5.38 -4.04 7.69
N LEU A 134 4.20 -4.30 8.23
CA LEU A 134 3.91 -4.03 9.64
C LEU A 134 4.77 -4.89 10.57
N ASN A 135 4.92 -6.17 10.27
CA ASN A 135 5.78 -7.07 11.04
C ASN A 135 7.24 -6.64 10.99
N ASP A 136 7.75 -6.24 9.83
CA ASP A 136 9.13 -5.78 9.68
C ASP A 136 9.38 -4.50 10.47
N LEU A 137 8.45 -3.54 10.43
CA LEU A 137 8.52 -2.30 11.20
C LEU A 137 8.50 -2.57 12.72
N GLU A 138 7.58 -3.39 13.21
CA GLU A 138 7.51 -3.73 14.63
C GLU A 138 8.73 -4.52 15.11
N SER A 139 9.28 -5.38 14.26
CA SER A 139 10.53 -6.10 14.53
C SER A 139 11.72 -5.14 14.63
N ALA A 140 11.80 -4.14 13.76
CA ALA A 140 12.83 -3.10 13.82
C ALA A 140 12.73 -2.28 15.10
N LYS A 141 11.53 -1.80 15.46
CA LYS A 141 11.27 -1.09 16.71
C LYS A 141 11.61 -1.92 17.96
N TYR A 142 11.33 -3.24 17.91
CA TYR A 142 11.69 -4.14 18.99
C TYR A 142 13.22 -4.25 19.15
N ARG A 143 13.95 -4.45 18.05
CA ARG A 143 15.43 -4.54 18.07
C ARG A 143 16.05 -3.28 18.63
N GLU A 144 15.61 -2.11 18.19
CA GLU A 144 16.09 -0.83 18.71
C GLU A 144 15.87 -0.70 20.23
N ARG A 145 14.68 -1.06 20.72
CA ARG A 145 14.40 -1.06 22.18
C ARG A 145 15.30 -2.05 22.93
N TYR A 146 15.51 -3.23 22.36
CA TYR A 146 16.37 -4.25 22.95
C TYR A 146 17.83 -3.79 23.04
N ASP A 147 18.36 -3.19 21.99
CA ASP A 147 19.73 -2.65 21.95
C ASP A 147 19.93 -1.53 22.98
N LYS A 148 18.94 -0.64 23.13
CA LYS A 148 18.97 0.39 24.19
C LYS A 148 19.03 -0.24 25.60
N VAL A 149 18.32 -1.32 25.84
CA VAL A 149 18.38 -2.06 27.12
C VAL A 149 19.76 -2.69 27.33
N LEU A 150 20.33 -3.31 26.30
CA LEU A 150 21.67 -3.89 26.39
C LEU A 150 22.72 -2.81 26.70
N GLN A 151 22.73 -1.69 25.99
CA GLN A 151 23.65 -0.59 26.21
C GLN A 151 23.60 -0.06 27.66
N ARG A 152 22.39 0.08 28.24
CA ARG A 152 22.22 0.47 29.63
C ARG A 152 22.85 -0.54 30.60
N LYS A 153 22.64 -1.84 30.35
CA LYS A 153 23.22 -2.91 31.20
C LYS A 153 24.75 -2.92 31.15
N PHE A 154 25.35 -2.63 30.01
CA PHE A 154 26.82 -2.57 29.89
C PHE A 154 27.40 -1.31 30.52
N LYS A 155 26.72 -0.15 30.43
CA LYS A 155 27.17 1.09 31.09
C LYS A 155 27.12 1.04 32.64
N ILE A 156 26.29 0.16 33.20
CA ILE A 156 26.20 -0.02 34.68
C ILE A 156 27.33 -0.93 35.23
N LYS A 157 28.04 -1.65 34.36
CA LYS A 157 29.13 -2.58 34.74
C LYS A 157 30.53 -1.98 34.64
N THR A 158 30.63 -0.73 34.19
CA THR A 158 31.86 0.09 34.19
C THR A 158 31.81 1.15 35.27
#